data_bcace70efd5501e40a7a7de87c7d122c
#
_entry.id   bcace70efd5501e40a7a7de87c7d122c
#
_cell.length_a   1.000
_cell.length_b   1.000
_cell.length_c   1.000
_cell.angle_alpha   90.00
_cell.angle_beta   90.00
_cell.angle_gamma   90.00
#
_symmetry.space_group_name_H-M   'P 1'
#
loop_
_entity.id
_entity.type
_entity.pdbx_description
1 polymer ?
#
loop_
_entity_poly.entity_id
_entity_poly.type
_entity_poly.pdbx_seq_one_letter_code
_entity_poly.pdbx_strand_id
1 'polypeptide(L)'
;VYVPLSFEGDMVGFCKLNYVSRVVEILNEEDRYRKALRLACYDLAARSGGKGGVDVLMDKYLAKTERPKRGTGVIALLLKERQKDLDLNDDEFAKFCDTYRISRDELKRIYAGEDIESSQLNHLARILGISADEVLSAWQGSPD
;
A
#
# COMPACT_ATOMS: atom_id res chain seq x y z
N VAL A 1 30.21 -13.64 2.01
CA VAL A 1 30.30 -13.52 3.46
C VAL A 1 28.95 -13.05 4.01
N TYR A 2 28.49 -13.69 5.05
CA TYR A 2 27.27 -13.36 5.78
C TYR A 2 27.64 -12.85 7.17
N VAL A 3 26.95 -11.82 7.61
CA VAL A 3 27.14 -11.21 8.93
C VAL A 3 25.88 -11.53 9.76
N PRO A 4 26.04 -12.00 11.02
CA PRO A 4 24.91 -12.22 11.90
C PRO A 4 24.24 -10.88 12.26
N LEU A 5 22.92 -10.87 12.27
CA LEU A 5 22.11 -9.77 12.76
C LEU A 5 21.57 -10.13 14.14
N SER A 6 21.81 -9.27 15.11
CA SER A 6 21.30 -9.43 16.48
C SER A 6 20.43 -8.27 16.88
N PHE A 7 19.38 -8.55 17.65
CA PHE A 7 18.49 -7.55 18.23
C PHE A 7 18.32 -7.87 19.72
N GLU A 8 18.59 -6.90 20.58
CA GLU A 8 18.53 -7.04 22.04
C GLU A 8 19.34 -8.23 22.61
N GLY A 9 20.42 -8.61 21.92
CA GLY A 9 21.29 -9.72 22.31
C GLY A 9 20.94 -11.08 21.68
N ASP A 10 19.77 -11.19 21.06
CA ASP A 10 19.35 -12.40 20.36
C ASP A 10 19.71 -12.36 18.88
N MET A 11 20.17 -13.47 18.34
CA MET A 11 20.44 -13.59 16.92
C MET A 11 19.13 -13.77 16.14
N VAL A 12 18.83 -12.82 15.25
CA VAL A 12 17.60 -12.81 14.47
C VAL A 12 17.78 -13.28 13.02
N GLY A 13 19.02 -13.37 12.55
CA GLY A 13 19.29 -13.84 11.19
C GLY A 13 20.70 -13.52 10.70
N PHE A 14 20.87 -13.71 9.39
CA PHE A 14 22.12 -13.41 8.68
C PHE A 14 21.85 -12.52 7.47
N CYS A 15 22.74 -11.58 7.21
CA CYS A 15 22.68 -10.71 6.06
C CYS A 15 24.00 -10.76 5.27
N LYS A 16 23.94 -10.63 3.95
CA LYS A 16 25.15 -10.46 3.14
C LYS A 16 25.83 -9.15 3.51
N LEU A 17 27.15 -9.17 3.63
CA LEU A 17 27.96 -8.02 4.07
C LEU A 17 27.65 -6.73 3.29
N ASN A 18 27.43 -6.82 1.98
CA ASN A 18 27.14 -5.68 1.13
C ASN A 18 25.76 -5.05 1.38
N TYR A 19 24.86 -5.71 2.12
CA TYR A 19 23.52 -5.18 2.44
C TYR A 19 23.38 -4.75 3.91
N VAL A 20 24.35 -5.07 4.77
CA VAL A 20 24.28 -4.80 6.22
C VAL A 20 24.00 -3.31 6.50
N SER A 21 24.77 -2.40 5.90
CA SER A 21 24.58 -0.96 6.09
C SER A 21 23.17 -0.51 5.71
N ARG A 22 22.67 -1.02 4.59
CA ARG A 22 21.32 -0.70 4.10
C ARG A 22 20.22 -1.21 5.04
N VAL A 23 20.38 -2.42 5.56
CA VAL A 23 19.43 -3.00 6.53
C VAL A 23 19.43 -2.19 7.83
N VAL A 24 20.60 -1.82 8.34
CA VAL A 24 20.71 -1.00 9.55
C VAL A 24 20.11 0.38 9.36
N GLU A 25 20.34 1.03 8.22
CA GLU A 25 19.69 2.31 7.89
C GLU A 25 18.17 2.21 7.91
N ILE A 26 17.60 1.20 7.22
CA ILE A 26 16.15 1.00 7.16
C ILE A 26 15.56 0.79 8.57
N LEU A 27 16.20 -0.03 9.40
CA LEU A 27 15.71 -0.27 10.76
C LEU A 27 15.81 0.99 11.65
N ASN A 28 16.86 1.77 11.51
CA ASN A 28 17.01 3.04 12.24
C ASN A 28 15.99 4.09 11.79
N GLU A 29 15.69 4.17 10.48
CA GLU A 29 14.66 5.05 9.95
C GLU A 29 13.27 4.65 10.44
N GLU A 30 12.95 3.37 10.47
CA GLU A 30 11.68 2.88 11.00
C GLU A 30 11.47 3.31 12.46
N ASP A 31 12.48 3.13 13.31
CA ASP A 31 12.43 3.55 14.71
C ASP A 31 12.20 5.06 14.86
N ARG A 32 12.89 5.86 14.04
CA ARG A 32 12.71 7.32 14.00
C ARG A 32 11.31 7.73 13.58
N TYR A 33 10.77 7.13 12.52
CA TYR A 33 9.42 7.41 12.05
C TYR A 33 8.36 6.96 13.06
N ARG A 34 8.55 5.84 13.72
CA ARG A 34 7.66 5.37 14.79
C ARG A 34 7.65 6.35 15.97
N LYS A 35 8.80 6.86 16.39
CA LYS A 35 8.91 7.88 17.43
C LYS A 35 8.24 9.19 17.00
N ALA A 36 8.44 9.64 15.77
CA ALA A 36 7.80 10.84 15.23
C ALA A 36 6.26 10.69 15.20
N LEU A 37 5.75 9.53 14.76
CA LEU A 37 4.32 9.24 14.79
C LEU A 37 3.76 9.27 16.21
N ARG A 38 4.46 8.69 17.19
CA ARG A 38 4.06 8.72 18.60
C ARG A 38 3.95 10.15 19.14
N LEU A 39 4.94 10.99 18.84
CA LEU A 39 4.92 12.41 19.25
C LEU A 39 3.75 13.15 18.60
N ALA A 40 3.52 12.95 17.30
CA ALA A 40 2.40 13.58 16.59
C ALA A 40 1.03 13.13 17.16
N CYS A 41 0.88 11.85 17.48
CA CYS A 41 -0.32 11.31 18.11
C CYS A 41 -0.52 11.85 19.53
N TYR A 42 0.58 12.05 20.27
CA TYR A 42 0.54 12.66 21.59
C TYR A 42 0.00 14.10 21.54
N ASP A 43 0.53 14.92 20.63
CA ASP A 43 0.08 16.28 20.42
C ASP A 43 -1.39 16.34 19.97
N LEU A 44 -1.80 15.42 19.10
CA LEU A 44 -3.18 15.33 18.63
C LEU A 44 -4.15 14.92 19.76
N ALA A 45 -3.75 13.96 20.59
CA ALA A 45 -4.54 13.54 21.75
C ALA A 45 -4.71 14.69 22.76
N ALA A 46 -3.66 15.46 23.02
CA ALA A 46 -3.69 16.63 23.89
C ALA A 46 -4.66 17.71 23.39
N ARG A 47 -4.68 17.97 22.07
CA ARG A 47 -5.57 18.95 21.44
C ARG A 47 -7.03 18.51 21.41
N SER A 48 -7.31 17.23 21.31
CA SER A 48 -8.66 16.66 21.26
C SER A 48 -9.28 16.38 22.63
N GLY A 49 -8.66 16.84 23.71
CA GLY A 49 -9.16 16.66 25.07
C GLY A 49 -8.96 15.26 25.63
N GLY A 50 -7.97 14.51 25.12
CA GLY A 50 -7.57 13.22 25.67
C GLY A 50 -8.53 12.05 25.40
N LYS A 51 -9.49 12.22 24.52
CA LYS A 51 -10.39 11.15 24.09
C LYS A 51 -9.64 10.21 23.12
N GLY A 52 -9.22 9.09 23.63
CA GLY A 52 -8.45 8.08 22.91
C GLY A 52 -6.97 8.14 23.27
N GLY A 53 -6.39 7.01 23.68
CA GLY A 53 -4.97 6.90 23.99
C GLY A 53 -4.08 7.11 22.75
N VAL A 54 -2.82 7.47 22.98
CA VAL A 54 -1.81 7.61 21.92
C VAL A 54 -1.69 6.33 21.10
N ASP A 55 -1.72 5.17 21.72
CA ASP A 55 -1.62 3.87 21.06
C ASP A 55 -2.79 3.62 20.09
N VAL A 56 -4.01 3.99 20.48
CA VAL A 56 -5.20 3.87 19.60
C VAL A 56 -5.07 4.77 18.38
N LEU A 57 -4.55 5.99 18.54
CA LEU A 57 -4.30 6.90 17.42
C LEU A 57 -3.17 6.38 16.51
N MET A 58 -2.10 5.84 17.07
CA MET A 58 -1.03 5.21 16.31
C MET A 58 -1.56 4.05 15.46
N ASP A 59 -2.32 3.14 16.05
CA ASP A 59 -2.93 2.00 15.35
C ASP A 59 -3.86 2.47 14.22
N LYS A 60 -4.67 3.50 14.48
CA LYS A 60 -5.54 4.10 13.47
C LYS A 60 -4.78 4.66 12.28
N TYR A 61 -3.66 5.35 12.52
CA TYR A 61 -2.86 5.92 11.44
C TYR A 61 -2.02 4.85 10.73
N LEU A 62 -1.49 3.86 11.45
CA LEU A 62 -0.79 2.72 10.86
C LEU A 62 -1.72 1.91 9.95
N ALA A 63 -2.94 1.63 10.38
CA ALA A 63 -3.94 0.93 9.56
C ALA A 63 -4.24 1.65 8.24
N LYS A 64 -4.19 2.99 8.23
CA LYS A 64 -4.37 3.78 7.00
C LYS A 64 -3.19 3.67 6.01
N THR A 65 -2.02 3.27 6.48
CA THR A 65 -0.83 3.09 5.65
C THR A 65 -0.65 1.64 5.19
N GLU A 66 -1.43 0.70 5.73
CA GLU A 66 -1.39 -0.69 5.30
C GLU A 66 -1.85 -0.82 3.85
N ARG A 67 -1.00 -1.43 3.03
CA ARG A 67 -1.38 -1.77 1.67
C ARG A 67 -2.34 -2.95 1.69
N PRO A 68 -3.48 -2.86 1.02
CA PRO A 68 -4.37 -3.99 0.88
C PRO A 68 -3.64 -5.14 0.18
N LYS A 69 -3.79 -6.36 0.70
CA LYS A 69 -3.13 -7.56 0.15
C LYS A 69 -3.95 -8.23 -0.95
N ARG A 70 -5.26 -7.98 -0.96
CA ARG A 70 -6.22 -8.54 -1.92
C ARG A 70 -7.48 -7.68 -2.00
N GLY A 71 -8.30 -7.95 -2.98
CA GLY A 71 -9.59 -7.30 -3.16
C GLY A 71 -9.54 -6.05 -4.03
N THR A 72 -10.66 -5.37 -4.12
CA THR A 72 -10.82 -4.15 -4.94
C THR A 72 -9.84 -3.04 -4.55
N GLY A 73 -9.46 -2.96 -3.28
CA GLY A 73 -8.47 -2.01 -2.80
C GLY A 73 -7.09 -2.17 -3.44
N VAL A 74 -6.65 -3.41 -3.72
CA VAL A 74 -5.40 -3.67 -4.45
C VAL A 74 -5.50 -3.17 -5.88
N ILE A 75 -6.62 -3.44 -6.55
CA ILE A 75 -6.85 -2.99 -7.92
C ILE A 75 -6.86 -1.46 -7.99
N ALA A 76 -7.52 -0.79 -7.06
CA ALA A 76 -7.50 0.66 -6.95
C ALA A 76 -6.09 1.22 -6.78
N LEU A 77 -5.27 0.56 -5.97
CA LEU A 77 -3.86 0.94 -5.76
C LEU A 77 -3.05 0.77 -7.05
N LEU A 78 -3.17 -0.37 -7.74
CA LEU A 78 -2.50 -0.63 -9.01
C LEU A 78 -2.89 0.40 -10.08
N LEU A 79 -4.17 0.79 -10.14
CA LEU A 79 -4.63 1.84 -11.05
C LEU A 79 -4.00 3.20 -10.75
N LYS A 80 -3.85 3.57 -9.48
CA LYS A 80 -3.16 4.80 -9.07
C LYS A 80 -1.68 4.76 -9.41
N GLU A 81 -1.02 3.64 -9.21
CA GLU A 81 0.38 3.44 -9.61
C GLU A 81 0.53 3.56 -11.12
N ARG A 82 -0.36 2.91 -11.89
CA ARG A 82 -0.37 3.01 -13.35
C ARG A 82 -0.59 4.43 -13.86
N GLN A 83 -1.48 5.20 -13.22
CA GLN A 83 -1.69 6.62 -13.53
C GLN A 83 -0.41 7.43 -13.37
N LYS A 84 0.35 7.18 -12.29
CA LYS A 84 1.65 7.84 -12.06
C LYS A 84 2.70 7.43 -13.09
N ASP A 85 2.78 6.14 -13.43
CA ASP A 85 3.72 5.63 -14.42
C ASP A 85 3.48 6.24 -15.81
N LEU A 86 2.23 6.52 -16.14
CA LEU A 86 1.82 7.16 -17.38
C LEU A 86 1.91 8.69 -17.35
N ASP A 87 2.18 9.27 -16.18
CA ASP A 87 2.23 10.73 -15.94
C ASP A 87 0.94 11.44 -16.39
N LEU A 88 -0.22 10.84 -16.08
CA LEU A 88 -1.54 11.36 -16.43
C LEU A 88 -2.23 12.00 -15.21
N ASN A 89 -2.92 13.10 -15.43
CA ASN A 89 -3.83 13.67 -14.42
C ASN A 89 -5.13 12.84 -14.32
N ASP A 90 -5.99 13.17 -13.36
CA ASP A 90 -7.21 12.40 -13.08
C ASP A 90 -8.17 12.35 -14.28
N ASP A 91 -8.35 13.47 -14.99
CA ASP A 91 -9.23 13.54 -16.18
C ASP A 91 -8.64 12.76 -17.36
N GLU A 92 -7.36 12.87 -17.59
CA GLU A 92 -6.66 12.13 -18.64
C GLU A 92 -6.68 10.63 -18.37
N PHE A 93 -6.46 10.23 -17.12
CA PHE A 93 -6.50 8.83 -16.73
C PHE A 93 -7.93 8.26 -16.84
N ALA A 94 -8.96 9.01 -16.45
CA ALA A 94 -10.35 8.59 -16.63
C ALA A 94 -10.70 8.37 -18.12
N LYS A 95 -10.23 9.25 -19.01
CA LYS A 95 -10.40 9.08 -20.48
C LYS A 95 -9.62 7.86 -20.98
N PHE A 96 -8.41 7.63 -20.47
CA PHE A 96 -7.62 6.45 -20.80
C PHE A 96 -8.34 5.16 -20.39
N CYS A 97 -8.89 5.09 -19.18
CA CYS A 97 -9.67 3.96 -18.70
C CYS A 97 -10.94 3.73 -19.54
N ASP A 98 -11.64 4.81 -19.93
CA ASP A 98 -12.82 4.74 -20.78
C ASP A 98 -12.52 4.14 -22.16
N THR A 99 -11.35 4.40 -22.72
CA THR A 99 -10.86 3.77 -23.96
C THR A 99 -10.81 2.24 -23.84
N TYR A 100 -10.58 1.72 -22.65
CA TYR A 100 -10.58 0.29 -22.32
C TYR A 100 -11.90 -0.19 -21.70
N ARG A 101 -12.98 0.54 -21.88
CA ARG A 101 -14.33 0.20 -21.40
C ARG A 101 -14.50 0.15 -19.87
N ILE A 102 -13.71 0.92 -19.15
CA ILE A 102 -13.94 1.23 -17.74
C ILE A 102 -14.37 2.70 -17.67
N SER A 103 -15.66 2.92 -17.48
CA SER A 103 -16.23 4.27 -17.43
C SER A 103 -15.74 5.04 -16.18
N ARG A 104 -15.90 6.37 -16.20
CA ARG A 104 -15.56 7.22 -15.06
C ARG A 104 -16.32 6.81 -13.78
N ASP A 105 -17.57 6.39 -13.91
CA ASP A 105 -18.37 5.96 -12.76
C ASP A 105 -17.92 4.61 -12.22
N GLU A 106 -17.56 3.66 -13.09
CA GLU A 106 -16.96 2.40 -12.69
C GLU A 106 -15.61 2.61 -12.00
N LEU A 107 -14.78 3.51 -12.54
CA LEU A 107 -13.49 3.86 -11.91
C LEU A 107 -13.70 4.44 -10.50
N LYS A 108 -14.68 5.31 -10.31
CA LYS A 108 -15.05 5.85 -8.98
C LYS A 108 -15.52 4.76 -8.02
N ARG A 109 -16.31 3.80 -8.48
CA ARG A 109 -16.75 2.65 -7.66
C ARG A 109 -15.58 1.79 -7.23
N ILE A 110 -14.64 1.52 -8.13
CA ILE A 110 -13.41 0.79 -7.80
C ILE A 110 -12.61 1.54 -6.73
N TYR A 111 -12.45 2.85 -6.86
CA TYR A 111 -11.77 3.67 -5.84
C TYR A 111 -12.54 3.76 -4.51
N ALA A 112 -13.85 3.61 -4.54
CA ALA A 112 -14.69 3.51 -3.35
C ALA A 112 -14.65 2.13 -2.67
N GLY A 113 -14.01 1.14 -3.30
CA GLY A 113 -13.88 -0.22 -2.76
C GLY A 113 -15.06 -1.14 -3.07
N GLU A 114 -15.93 -0.76 -4.02
CA GLU A 114 -17.01 -1.62 -4.48
C GLU A 114 -16.46 -2.83 -5.25
N ASP A 115 -17.20 -3.94 -5.19
CA ASP A 115 -16.78 -5.18 -5.85
C ASP A 115 -16.67 -5.01 -7.38
N ILE A 116 -15.65 -5.67 -7.93
CA ILE A 116 -15.38 -5.72 -9.36
C ILE A 116 -16.14 -6.89 -9.97
N GLU A 117 -16.74 -6.68 -11.13
CA GLU A 117 -17.35 -7.76 -11.89
C GLU A 117 -16.32 -8.53 -12.72
N SER A 118 -16.54 -9.83 -12.89
CA SER A 118 -15.64 -10.68 -13.69
C SER A 118 -15.48 -10.19 -15.12
N SER A 119 -16.51 -9.52 -15.68
CA SER A 119 -16.46 -8.90 -17.01
C SER A 119 -15.44 -7.77 -17.13
N GLN A 120 -15.09 -7.11 -16.02
CA GLN A 120 -14.15 -6.00 -15.98
C GLN A 120 -12.68 -6.44 -15.91
N LEU A 121 -12.40 -7.69 -15.55
CA LEU A 121 -11.02 -8.20 -15.34
C LEU A 121 -10.14 -8.03 -16.59
N ASN A 122 -10.65 -8.37 -17.76
CA ASN A 122 -9.91 -8.22 -19.02
C ASN A 122 -9.63 -6.75 -19.38
N HIS A 123 -10.56 -5.85 -19.06
CA HIS A 123 -10.40 -4.42 -19.29
C HIS A 123 -9.36 -3.84 -18.35
N LEU A 124 -9.43 -4.21 -17.08
CA LEU A 124 -8.44 -3.81 -16.06
C LEU A 124 -7.04 -4.34 -16.39
N ALA A 125 -6.93 -5.57 -16.88
CA ALA A 125 -5.66 -6.16 -17.31
C ALA A 125 -5.00 -5.31 -18.41
N ARG A 126 -5.78 -4.86 -19.40
CA ARG A 126 -5.28 -4.00 -20.48
C ARG A 126 -4.85 -2.62 -19.97
N ILE A 127 -5.61 -2.01 -19.08
CA ILE A 127 -5.26 -0.72 -18.46
C ILE A 127 -3.95 -0.84 -17.67
N LEU A 128 -3.81 -1.90 -16.88
CA LEU A 128 -2.64 -2.13 -16.02
C LEU A 128 -1.42 -2.66 -16.78
N GLY A 129 -1.60 -3.18 -17.99
CA GLY A 129 -0.53 -3.77 -18.79
C GLY A 129 -0.03 -5.11 -18.23
N ILE A 130 -0.89 -5.87 -17.57
CA ILE A 130 -0.64 -7.19 -16.98
C ILE A 130 -1.65 -8.21 -17.52
N SER A 131 -1.49 -9.49 -17.20
CA SER A 131 -2.42 -10.53 -17.61
C SER A 131 -3.72 -10.49 -16.79
N ALA A 132 -4.80 -11.03 -17.34
CA ALA A 132 -6.06 -11.18 -16.61
C ALA A 132 -5.92 -12.08 -15.37
N ASP A 133 -5.05 -13.10 -15.45
CA ASP A 133 -4.76 -13.99 -14.32
C ASP A 133 -4.04 -13.25 -13.18
N GLU A 134 -3.14 -12.32 -13.50
CA GLU A 134 -2.49 -11.45 -12.50
C GLU A 134 -3.50 -10.51 -11.82
N VAL A 135 -4.44 -9.94 -12.59
CA VAL A 135 -5.53 -9.13 -12.01
C VAL A 135 -6.42 -9.97 -11.11
N LEU A 136 -6.77 -11.17 -11.55
CA LEU A 136 -7.59 -12.10 -10.76
C LEU A 136 -6.88 -12.50 -9.46
N SER A 137 -5.59 -12.80 -9.50
CA SER A 137 -4.77 -13.12 -8.32
C SER A 137 -4.68 -11.94 -7.36
N ALA A 138 -4.55 -10.72 -7.85
CA ALA A 138 -4.54 -9.52 -7.03
C ALA A 138 -5.90 -9.28 -6.36
N TRP A 139 -6.98 -9.57 -7.08
CA TRP A 139 -8.34 -9.37 -6.57
C TRP A 139 -8.77 -10.47 -5.58
N GLN A 140 -8.53 -11.74 -5.88
CA GLN A 140 -8.92 -12.87 -5.03
C GLN A 140 -7.89 -13.22 -3.97
N GLY A 141 -6.66 -12.82 -4.14
CA GLY A 141 -5.49 -13.28 -3.39
C GLY A 141 -4.88 -14.52 -4.04
N SER A 142 -3.57 -14.70 -3.85
CA SER A 142 -2.91 -15.94 -4.28
C SER A 142 -3.44 -17.09 -3.42
N PRO A 143 -3.74 -18.26 -4.01
CA PRO A 143 -3.96 -19.45 -3.22
C PRO A 143 -2.68 -19.78 -2.45
N ASP A 144 -2.80 -19.93 -1.14
CA ASP A 144 -1.72 -20.41 -0.28
C ASP A 144 -1.32 -21.86 -0.65
#